data_677476bab04bf1b18ff58e5463f8271e
#
_entry.id   677476bab04bf1b18ff58e5463f8271e
#
_cell.length_a   1.000
_cell.length_b   1.000
_cell.length_c   1.000
_cell.angle_alpha   90.00
_cell.angle_beta   90.00
_cell.angle_gamma   90.00
#
_symmetry.space_group_name_H-M   'P 1'
#
loop_
_entity.id
_entity.type
_entity.pdbx_description
1 polymer ?
#
loop_
_entity_poly.entity_id
_entity_poly.type
_entity_poly.pdbx_seq_one_letter_code
_entity_poly.pdbx_strand_id
1 'polypeptide(L)'
;MNQKIVLALGLMLALAVALSHAASKYPVLPLDLQSYQELQEEANPLFNILMQGVSYLGETQIAMALVAITAAIFALRRQWLEAIFILATTSSVLLTFALKEIVHRARPFPEAENATGLVQTINQYSYPSGHVLFFVVFFGFVAYLAWMNSTGRVRIIVIFTCAALIILIGPSRVFLGAHWTSDVIGSYIIGTIWLFILIFAHQLAIRRKVSGLASGTPIGHSK
;
A
#
# COMPACT_ATOMS: atom_id res chain seq x y z
N MET A 1 1.39 -7.59 -22.54
CA MET A 1 0.38 -7.34 -21.48
C MET A 1 -1.00 -7.52 -22.08
N ASN A 2 -1.93 -8.19 -21.40
CA ASN A 2 -3.28 -8.45 -21.93
C ASN A 2 -4.03 -7.10 -22.05
N GLN A 3 -4.73 -6.89 -23.19
CA GLN A 3 -5.47 -5.66 -23.48
C GLN A 3 -6.50 -5.30 -22.39
N LYS A 4 -7.13 -6.31 -21.76
CA LYS A 4 -8.06 -6.11 -20.63
C LYS A 4 -7.36 -5.51 -19.41
N ILE A 5 -6.11 -5.93 -19.12
CA ILE A 5 -5.33 -5.38 -18.00
C ILE A 5 -4.95 -3.93 -18.27
N VAL A 6 -4.55 -3.60 -19.52
CA VAL A 6 -4.23 -2.21 -19.88
C VAL A 6 -5.45 -1.31 -19.72
N LEU A 7 -6.61 -1.77 -20.19
CA LEU A 7 -7.86 -1.02 -20.05
C LEU A 7 -8.23 -0.82 -18.57
N ALA A 8 -8.15 -1.87 -17.75
CA ALA A 8 -8.45 -1.78 -16.33
C ALA A 8 -7.53 -0.79 -15.59
N LEU A 9 -6.22 -0.84 -15.86
CA LEU A 9 -5.27 0.12 -15.29
C LEU A 9 -5.53 1.54 -15.77
N GLY A 10 -5.90 1.73 -17.05
CA GLY A 10 -6.28 3.04 -17.58
C GLY A 10 -7.52 3.62 -16.89
N LEU A 11 -8.55 2.80 -16.67
CA LEU A 11 -9.75 3.19 -15.93
C LEU A 11 -9.44 3.51 -14.45
N MET A 12 -8.62 2.70 -13.79
CA MET A 12 -8.18 2.97 -12.42
C MET A 12 -7.39 4.28 -12.33
N LEU A 13 -6.50 4.55 -13.28
CA LEU A 13 -5.75 5.80 -13.33
C LEU A 13 -6.67 7.00 -13.54
N ALA A 14 -7.61 6.92 -14.46
CA ALA A 14 -8.59 7.96 -14.69
C ALA A 14 -9.42 8.24 -13.43
N LEU A 15 -9.86 7.20 -12.72
CA LEU A 15 -10.60 7.33 -11.48
C LEU A 15 -9.73 7.93 -10.36
N ALA A 16 -8.46 7.52 -10.23
CA ALA A 16 -7.52 8.09 -9.27
C ALA A 16 -7.32 9.61 -9.51
N VAL A 17 -7.15 10.02 -10.77
CA VAL A 17 -7.02 11.44 -11.14
C VAL A 17 -8.30 12.21 -10.83
N ALA A 18 -9.47 11.67 -11.17
CA ALA A 18 -10.76 12.29 -10.89
C ALA A 18 -10.99 12.49 -9.38
N LEU A 19 -10.69 11.46 -8.56
CA LEU A 19 -10.81 11.55 -7.11
C LEU A 19 -9.79 12.53 -6.51
N SER A 20 -8.55 12.54 -6.98
CA SER A 20 -7.52 13.50 -6.55
C SER A 20 -7.96 14.94 -6.86
N HIS A 21 -8.52 15.17 -8.05
CA HIS A 21 -9.04 16.48 -8.43
C HIS A 21 -10.26 16.88 -7.58
N ALA A 22 -11.20 15.96 -7.34
CA ALA A 22 -12.33 16.21 -6.45
C ALA A 22 -11.87 16.54 -5.03
N ALA A 23 -10.92 15.77 -4.48
CA ALA A 23 -10.34 15.97 -3.16
C ALA A 23 -9.60 17.32 -3.02
N SER A 24 -8.98 17.84 -4.09
CA SER A 24 -8.34 19.15 -4.08
C SER A 24 -9.33 20.31 -4.12
N LYS A 25 -10.50 20.12 -4.77
CA LYS A 25 -11.52 21.17 -4.90
C LYS A 25 -12.52 21.21 -3.76
N TYR A 26 -12.88 20.06 -3.24
CA TYR A 26 -13.93 19.92 -2.23
C TYR A 26 -13.32 19.39 -0.93
N PRO A 27 -13.28 20.22 0.14
CA PRO A 27 -12.72 19.79 1.43
C PRO A 27 -13.43 18.56 1.98
N VAL A 28 -14.75 18.45 1.79
CA VAL A 28 -15.59 17.36 2.26
C VAL A 28 -16.55 16.95 1.14
N LEU A 29 -16.61 15.67 0.83
CA LEU A 29 -17.57 15.11 -0.12
C LEU A 29 -18.79 14.56 0.65
N PRO A 30 -19.98 14.45 0.04
CA PRO A 30 -21.17 13.93 0.72
C PRO A 30 -20.96 12.56 1.36
N LEU A 31 -20.25 11.65 0.68
CA LEU A 31 -19.90 10.32 1.19
C LEU A 31 -19.06 10.37 2.46
N ASP A 32 -18.21 11.38 2.61
CA ASP A 32 -17.27 11.48 3.73
C ASP A 32 -17.97 11.67 5.07
N LEU A 33 -18.98 12.55 5.11
CA LEU A 33 -19.74 12.81 6.33
C LEU A 33 -20.63 11.64 6.72
N GLN A 34 -21.34 11.07 5.75
CA GLN A 34 -22.20 9.93 6.00
C GLN A 34 -21.44 8.73 6.55
N SER A 35 -20.36 8.32 5.88
CA SER A 35 -19.56 7.18 6.32
C SER A 35 -18.88 7.39 7.67
N TYR A 36 -18.48 8.64 7.97
CA TYR A 36 -17.89 8.97 9.26
C TYR A 36 -18.94 8.80 10.39
N GLN A 37 -20.14 9.32 10.20
CA GLN A 37 -21.24 9.21 11.19
C GLN A 37 -21.63 7.74 11.42
N GLU A 38 -21.85 6.98 10.38
CA GLU A 38 -22.20 5.55 10.46
C GLU A 38 -21.14 4.75 11.23
N LEU A 39 -19.84 4.99 10.98
CA LEU A 39 -18.76 4.30 11.70
C LEU A 39 -18.67 4.70 13.18
N GLN A 40 -19.05 5.92 13.55
CA GLN A 40 -19.05 6.37 14.94
C GLN A 40 -20.23 5.76 15.73
N GLU A 41 -21.38 5.55 15.10
CA GLU A 41 -22.54 4.92 15.73
C GLU A 41 -22.28 3.44 16.11
N GLU A 42 -21.49 2.74 15.34
CA GLU A 42 -21.10 1.33 15.59
C GLU A 42 -19.97 1.18 16.64
N ALA A 43 -19.51 2.26 17.25
CA ALA A 43 -18.40 2.25 18.17
C ALA A 43 -18.69 1.51 19.47
N ASN A 44 -18.22 0.28 19.58
CA ASN A 44 -18.14 -0.47 20.83
C ASN A 44 -16.65 -0.69 21.23
N PRO A 45 -16.37 -1.05 22.51
CA PRO A 45 -14.99 -1.19 22.99
C PRO A 45 -14.14 -2.17 22.17
N LEU A 46 -14.69 -3.29 21.74
CA LEU A 46 -13.96 -4.29 20.93
C LEU A 46 -13.64 -3.76 19.55
N PHE A 47 -14.60 -3.10 18.90
CA PHE A 47 -14.39 -2.46 17.60
C PHE A 47 -13.32 -1.38 17.68
N ASN A 48 -13.35 -0.56 18.72
CA ASN A 48 -12.34 0.48 18.96
C ASN A 48 -10.93 -0.12 19.10
N ILE A 49 -10.76 -1.17 19.94
CA ILE A 49 -9.48 -1.86 20.10
C ILE A 49 -8.99 -2.44 18.75
N LEU A 50 -9.89 -3.04 17.98
CA LEU A 50 -9.54 -3.59 16.67
C LEU A 50 -9.08 -2.50 15.69
N MET A 51 -9.82 -1.39 15.58
CA MET A 51 -9.49 -0.29 14.69
C MET A 51 -8.17 0.39 15.07
N GLN A 52 -7.94 0.62 16.37
CA GLN A 52 -6.67 1.15 16.86
C GLN A 52 -5.52 0.18 16.61
N GLY A 53 -5.70 -1.13 16.89
CA GLY A 53 -4.67 -2.14 16.69
C GLY A 53 -4.24 -2.27 15.22
N VAL A 54 -5.20 -2.25 14.30
CA VAL A 54 -4.90 -2.28 12.86
C VAL A 54 -4.17 -1.00 12.44
N SER A 55 -4.62 0.18 12.90
CA SER A 55 -3.97 1.45 12.61
C SER A 55 -2.52 1.48 13.12
N TYR A 56 -2.28 0.95 14.32
CA TYR A 56 -0.97 0.92 14.95
C TYR A 56 0.10 0.20 14.11
N LEU A 57 -0.28 -0.85 13.37
CA LEU A 57 0.64 -1.52 12.42
C LEU A 57 1.11 -0.62 11.28
N GLY A 58 0.39 0.45 11.00
CA GLY A 58 0.75 1.46 9.98
C GLY A 58 1.56 2.63 10.51
N GLU A 59 1.82 2.70 11.82
CA GLU A 59 2.71 3.71 12.40
C GLU A 59 4.12 3.58 11.79
N THR A 60 4.76 4.71 11.49
CA THR A 60 5.99 4.75 10.69
C THR A 60 7.06 3.79 11.22
N GLN A 61 7.28 3.76 12.53
CA GLN A 61 8.31 2.92 13.14
C GLN A 61 8.00 1.42 12.98
N ILE A 62 6.74 1.05 13.16
CA ILE A 62 6.28 -0.35 13.06
C ILE A 62 6.27 -0.79 11.59
N ALA A 63 5.76 0.05 10.71
CA ALA A 63 5.78 -0.20 9.27
C ALA A 63 7.21 -0.43 8.75
N MET A 64 8.16 0.41 9.15
CA MET A 64 9.56 0.25 8.79
C MET A 64 10.19 -1.02 9.38
N ALA A 65 9.84 -1.37 10.63
CA ALA A 65 10.29 -2.62 11.24
C ALA A 65 9.73 -3.84 10.50
N LEU A 66 8.44 -3.84 10.13
CA LEU A 66 7.81 -4.91 9.34
C LEU A 66 8.51 -5.09 7.98
N VAL A 67 8.79 -4.01 7.28
CA VAL A 67 9.53 -4.05 6.01
C VAL A 67 10.93 -4.61 6.22
N ALA A 68 11.67 -4.11 7.22
CA ALA A 68 13.04 -4.55 7.50
C ALA A 68 13.11 -6.02 7.88
N ILE A 69 12.22 -6.49 8.78
CA ILE A 69 12.16 -7.89 9.20
C ILE A 69 11.81 -8.79 8.01
N THR A 70 10.81 -8.40 7.21
CA THR A 70 10.41 -9.18 6.05
C THR A 70 11.54 -9.26 5.01
N ALA A 71 12.20 -8.14 4.71
CA ALA A 71 13.35 -8.11 3.80
C ALA A 71 14.50 -8.97 4.33
N ALA A 72 14.80 -8.91 5.64
CA ALA A 72 15.82 -9.73 6.26
C ALA A 72 15.51 -11.23 6.16
N ILE A 73 14.26 -11.66 6.35
CA ILE A 73 13.84 -13.06 6.17
C ILE A 73 14.16 -13.56 4.75
N PHE A 74 13.84 -12.77 3.72
CA PHE A 74 14.15 -13.13 2.34
C PHE A 74 15.65 -13.10 2.06
N ALA A 75 16.38 -12.12 2.58
CA ALA A 75 17.84 -12.03 2.44
C ALA A 75 18.57 -13.22 3.09
N LEU A 76 18.17 -13.63 4.31
CA LEU A 76 18.71 -14.82 5.00
C LEU A 76 18.46 -16.12 4.22
N ARG A 77 17.36 -16.18 3.46
CA ARG A 77 17.05 -17.27 2.53
C ARG A 77 17.78 -17.14 1.19
N ARG A 78 18.67 -16.15 1.04
CA ARG A 78 19.39 -15.80 -0.22
C ARG A 78 18.45 -15.42 -1.39
N GLN A 79 17.23 -15.03 -1.08
CA GLN A 79 16.25 -14.51 -2.04
C GLN A 79 16.40 -12.98 -2.12
N TRP A 80 17.56 -12.53 -2.66
CA TRP A 80 17.94 -11.11 -2.66
C TRP A 80 16.99 -10.23 -3.49
N LEU A 81 16.47 -10.79 -4.58
CA LEU A 81 15.55 -10.04 -5.45
C LEU A 81 14.25 -9.71 -4.70
N GLU A 82 13.69 -10.69 -4.02
CA GLU A 82 12.51 -10.54 -3.19
C GLU A 82 12.76 -9.53 -2.06
N ALA A 83 13.92 -9.63 -1.40
CA ALA A 83 14.30 -8.70 -0.34
C ALA A 83 14.39 -7.24 -0.85
N ILE A 84 14.99 -7.02 -2.02
CA ILE A 84 15.08 -5.68 -2.65
C ILE A 84 13.68 -5.15 -2.96
N PHE A 85 12.78 -5.97 -3.50
CA PHE A 85 11.44 -5.54 -3.83
C PHE A 85 10.55 -5.32 -2.59
N ILE A 86 10.78 -6.04 -1.50
CA ILE A 86 10.16 -5.73 -0.19
C ILE A 86 10.60 -4.34 0.27
N LEU A 87 11.90 -4.01 0.19
CA LEU A 87 12.37 -2.65 0.50
C LEU A 87 11.76 -1.62 -0.46
N ALA A 88 11.60 -1.95 -1.75
CA ALA A 88 11.00 -1.06 -2.73
C ALA A 88 9.53 -0.73 -2.43
N THR A 89 8.82 -1.50 -1.59
CA THR A 89 7.45 -1.15 -1.16
C THR A 89 7.40 0.16 -0.38
N THR A 90 8.51 0.59 0.27
CA THR A 90 8.60 1.87 0.95
C THR A 90 8.49 3.07 0.01
N SER A 91 8.67 2.88 -1.30
CA SER A 91 8.42 3.92 -2.32
C SER A 91 6.98 4.44 -2.31
N SER A 92 6.04 3.69 -1.73
CA SER A 92 4.67 4.14 -1.47
C SER A 92 4.61 5.38 -0.55
N VAL A 93 5.59 5.54 0.34
CA VAL A 93 5.70 6.73 1.22
C VAL A 93 6.06 7.97 0.40
N LEU A 94 7.01 7.84 -0.55
CA LEU A 94 7.37 8.94 -1.44
C LEU A 94 6.21 9.34 -2.34
N LEU A 95 5.45 8.36 -2.85
CA LEU A 95 4.25 8.61 -3.63
C LEU A 95 3.18 9.33 -2.81
N THR A 96 2.96 8.90 -1.55
CA THR A 96 2.04 9.57 -0.62
C THR A 96 2.43 11.03 -0.41
N PHE A 97 3.71 11.27 -0.14
CA PHE A 97 4.23 12.62 0.06
C PHE A 97 4.00 13.52 -1.17
N ALA A 98 4.39 13.05 -2.36
CA ALA A 98 4.21 13.80 -3.60
C ALA A 98 2.73 14.15 -3.86
N LEU A 99 1.81 13.20 -3.63
CA LEU A 99 0.39 13.43 -3.83
C LEU A 99 -0.21 14.39 -2.78
N LYS A 100 0.24 14.34 -1.54
CA LYS A 100 -0.17 15.29 -0.49
C LYS A 100 0.22 16.71 -0.84
N GLU A 101 1.44 16.91 -1.37
CA GLU A 101 1.95 18.20 -1.85
C GLU A 101 1.21 18.72 -3.10
N ILE A 102 0.51 17.87 -3.83
CA ILE A 102 -0.28 18.28 -5.00
C ILE A 102 -1.72 18.59 -4.61
N VAL A 103 -2.31 17.77 -3.72
CA VAL A 103 -3.77 17.83 -3.45
C VAL A 103 -4.12 18.79 -2.32
N HIS A 104 -3.27 18.96 -1.28
CA HIS A 104 -3.43 19.88 -0.15
C HIS A 104 -4.78 19.77 0.58
N ARG A 105 -5.35 18.59 0.70
CA ARG A 105 -6.66 18.41 1.35
C ARG A 105 -6.55 18.44 2.86
N ALA A 106 -7.42 19.23 3.53
CA ALA A 106 -7.50 19.27 4.99
C ALA A 106 -8.03 17.94 5.59
N ARG A 107 -7.55 17.57 6.78
CA ARG A 107 -8.03 16.40 7.53
C ARG A 107 -9.38 16.66 8.21
N PRO A 108 -10.16 15.58 8.54
CA PRO A 108 -11.36 15.69 9.38
C PRO A 108 -11.08 16.38 10.70
N PHE A 109 -10.02 15.94 11.39
CA PHE A 109 -9.52 16.55 12.62
C PHE A 109 -8.02 16.81 12.47
N PRO A 110 -7.57 18.07 12.66
CA PRO A 110 -6.14 18.39 12.63
C PRO A 110 -5.40 17.63 13.74
N GLU A 111 -4.35 16.90 13.40
CA GLU A 111 -3.44 16.35 14.40
C GLU A 111 -2.63 17.49 15.02
N ALA A 112 -2.25 17.36 16.30
CA ALA A 112 -1.55 18.39 17.04
C ALA A 112 -0.28 18.87 16.32
N GLU A 113 -0.04 20.19 16.36
CA GLU A 113 0.97 20.95 15.60
C GLU A 113 2.45 20.68 15.94
N ASN A 114 2.78 19.57 16.61
CA ASN A 114 4.12 19.33 17.15
C ASN A 114 5.13 18.69 16.17
N ALA A 115 4.75 18.50 14.91
CA ALA A 115 5.63 17.93 13.88
C ALA A 115 6.28 19.05 13.05
N THR A 116 7.55 18.88 12.66
CA THR A 116 8.29 19.84 11.83
C THR A 116 8.79 19.19 10.52
N GLY A 117 8.98 20.01 9.48
CA GLY A 117 9.56 19.59 8.21
C GLY A 117 8.69 18.60 7.43
N LEU A 118 9.32 17.57 6.85
CA LEU A 118 8.67 16.56 6.00
C LEU A 118 7.54 15.81 6.72
N VAL A 119 7.71 15.56 8.03
CA VAL A 119 6.71 14.93 8.89
C VAL A 119 5.49 15.82 9.08
N GLN A 120 5.68 17.14 9.17
CA GLN A 120 4.59 18.11 9.25
C GLN A 120 3.71 18.05 8.00
N THR A 121 4.31 18.06 6.81
CA THR A 121 3.55 17.97 5.55
C THR A 121 2.78 16.65 5.45
N ILE A 122 3.40 15.52 5.81
CA ILE A 122 2.72 14.21 5.79
C ILE A 122 1.53 14.22 6.75
N ASN A 123 1.62 14.87 7.89
CA ASN A 123 0.57 14.92 8.90
C ASN A 123 -0.49 15.99 8.63
N GLN A 124 -0.15 17.05 7.93
CA GLN A 124 -1.04 18.18 7.67
C GLN A 124 -2.14 17.86 6.64
N TYR A 125 -1.80 17.12 5.58
CA TYR A 125 -2.73 16.84 4.50
C TYR A 125 -3.35 15.45 4.58
N SER A 126 -4.62 15.36 4.20
CA SER A 126 -5.44 14.17 4.31
C SER A 126 -5.27 13.22 3.12
N TYR A 127 -5.27 13.73 1.89
CA TYR A 127 -5.27 12.91 0.68
C TYR A 127 -3.86 12.71 0.10
N PRO A 128 -3.51 11.47 -0.27
CA PRO A 128 -4.12 10.19 0.07
C PRO A 128 -3.73 9.70 1.48
N SER A 129 -4.42 8.65 1.98
CA SER A 129 -4.07 8.01 3.23
C SER A 129 -2.77 7.20 3.10
N GLY A 130 -1.72 7.62 3.79
CA GLY A 130 -0.42 6.92 3.77
C GLY A 130 -0.50 5.51 4.34
N HIS A 131 -1.27 5.30 5.41
CA HIS A 131 -1.49 3.99 6.01
C HIS A 131 -2.14 3.01 5.01
N VAL A 132 -3.23 3.44 4.37
CA VAL A 132 -3.94 2.59 3.39
C VAL A 132 -3.04 2.27 2.21
N LEU A 133 -2.34 3.27 1.66
CA LEU A 133 -1.45 3.09 0.52
C LEU A 133 -0.30 2.13 0.86
N PHE A 134 0.33 2.30 2.02
CA PHE A 134 1.36 1.39 2.51
C PHE A 134 0.82 -0.05 2.68
N PHE A 135 -0.34 -0.23 3.30
CA PHE A 135 -0.93 -1.56 3.51
C PHE A 135 -1.20 -2.27 2.19
N VAL A 136 -1.79 -1.58 1.22
CA VAL A 136 -2.04 -2.16 -0.11
C VAL A 136 -0.74 -2.58 -0.77
N VAL A 137 0.27 -1.73 -0.75
CA VAL A 137 1.53 -1.99 -1.45
C VAL A 137 2.37 -3.04 -0.72
N PHE A 138 2.57 -2.90 0.59
CA PHE A 138 3.42 -3.82 1.36
C PHE A 138 2.76 -5.18 1.54
N PHE A 139 1.56 -5.23 2.16
CA PHE A 139 0.89 -6.50 2.41
C PHE A 139 0.42 -7.16 1.11
N GLY A 140 0.04 -6.37 0.09
CA GLY A 140 -0.26 -6.90 -1.25
C GLY A 140 0.96 -7.55 -1.89
N PHE A 141 2.16 -6.96 -1.76
CA PHE A 141 3.39 -7.55 -2.26
C PHE A 141 3.81 -8.79 -1.47
N VAL A 142 3.63 -8.79 -0.14
CA VAL A 142 3.84 -9.99 0.71
C VAL A 142 2.89 -11.13 0.30
N ALA A 143 1.61 -10.84 0.06
CA ALA A 143 0.65 -11.81 -0.42
C ALA A 143 1.03 -12.39 -1.79
N TYR A 144 1.50 -11.54 -2.72
CA TYR A 144 2.04 -11.95 -4.00
C TYR A 144 3.26 -12.87 -3.85
N LEU A 145 4.23 -12.54 -2.99
CA LEU A 145 5.37 -13.41 -2.73
C LEU A 145 4.97 -14.72 -2.06
N ALA A 146 3.99 -14.70 -1.16
CA ALA A 146 3.43 -15.93 -0.58
C ALA A 146 2.79 -16.81 -1.64
N TRP A 147 2.07 -16.22 -2.60
CA TRP A 147 1.52 -16.95 -3.74
C TRP A 147 2.62 -17.63 -4.58
N MET A 148 3.71 -16.92 -4.84
CA MET A 148 4.82 -17.41 -5.67
C MET A 148 5.70 -18.45 -4.96
N ASN A 149 6.02 -18.25 -3.67
CA ASN A 149 7.09 -18.95 -2.97
C ASN A 149 6.59 -19.94 -1.89
N SER A 150 5.28 -19.98 -1.61
CA SER A 150 4.71 -20.85 -0.57
C SER A 150 3.66 -21.80 -1.13
N THR A 151 3.36 -22.88 -0.38
CA THR A 151 2.35 -23.85 -0.75
C THR A 151 1.46 -24.20 0.44
N GLY A 152 0.35 -24.89 0.20
CA GLY A 152 -0.52 -25.43 1.23
C GLY A 152 -1.08 -24.39 2.19
N ARG A 153 -1.16 -24.74 3.47
CA ARG A 153 -1.77 -23.91 4.52
C ARG A 153 -1.05 -22.58 4.74
N VAL A 154 0.28 -22.55 4.64
CA VAL A 154 1.07 -21.32 4.85
C VAL A 154 0.69 -20.25 3.83
N ARG A 155 0.59 -20.61 2.53
CA ARG A 155 0.12 -19.68 1.48
C ARG A 155 -1.23 -19.08 1.83
N ILE A 156 -2.18 -19.95 2.20
CA ILE A 156 -3.55 -19.52 2.52
C ILE A 156 -3.55 -18.56 3.71
N ILE A 157 -2.91 -18.92 4.81
CA ILE A 157 -2.86 -18.09 6.03
C ILE A 157 -2.28 -16.72 5.72
N VAL A 158 -1.11 -16.65 5.05
CA VAL A 158 -0.46 -15.38 4.75
C VAL A 158 -1.34 -14.50 3.85
N ILE A 159 -1.92 -15.06 2.78
CA ILE A 159 -2.77 -14.31 1.86
C ILE A 159 -4.02 -13.77 2.59
N PHE A 160 -4.70 -14.61 3.38
CA PHE A 160 -5.89 -14.17 4.13
C PHE A 160 -5.56 -13.12 5.18
N THR A 161 -4.44 -13.27 5.91
CA THR A 161 -3.99 -12.26 6.88
C THR A 161 -3.70 -10.93 6.19
N CYS A 162 -2.95 -10.94 5.08
CA CYS A 162 -2.66 -9.73 4.30
C CYS A 162 -3.95 -9.09 3.77
N ALA A 163 -4.86 -9.87 3.22
CA ALA A 163 -6.14 -9.37 2.70
C ALA A 163 -6.99 -8.75 3.83
N ALA A 164 -7.09 -9.41 4.98
CA ALA A 164 -7.82 -8.88 6.14
C ALA A 164 -7.23 -7.54 6.61
N LEU A 165 -5.91 -7.42 6.72
CA LEU A 165 -5.24 -6.19 7.10
C LEU A 165 -5.52 -5.06 6.08
N ILE A 166 -5.42 -5.35 4.78
CA ILE A 166 -5.72 -4.39 3.72
C ILE A 166 -7.18 -3.93 3.80
N ILE A 167 -8.13 -4.83 4.03
CA ILE A 167 -9.56 -4.48 4.13
C ILE A 167 -9.84 -3.63 5.37
N LEU A 168 -9.25 -3.98 6.52
CA LEU A 168 -9.54 -3.33 7.79
C LEU A 168 -8.89 -1.96 7.96
N ILE A 169 -7.76 -1.69 7.30
CA ILE A 169 -7.05 -0.41 7.49
C ILE A 169 -7.89 0.79 7.02
N GLY A 170 -8.65 0.67 5.93
CA GLY A 170 -9.47 1.77 5.43
C GLY A 170 -10.52 2.23 6.44
N PRO A 171 -11.44 1.35 6.87
CA PRO A 171 -12.39 1.67 7.94
C PRO A 171 -11.72 2.19 9.22
N SER A 172 -10.57 1.63 9.60
CA SER A 172 -9.81 2.08 10.76
C SER A 172 -9.41 3.56 10.65
N ARG A 173 -8.95 4.02 9.49
CA ARG A 173 -8.52 5.42 9.31
C ARG A 173 -9.69 6.41 9.29
N VAL A 174 -10.85 5.99 8.80
CA VAL A 174 -12.08 6.79 8.84
C VAL A 174 -12.63 6.84 10.28
N PHE A 175 -12.72 5.69 10.94
CA PHE A 175 -13.20 5.57 12.33
C PHE A 175 -12.40 6.43 13.30
N LEU A 176 -11.07 6.43 13.18
CA LEU A 176 -10.18 7.25 14.01
C LEU A 176 -10.16 8.74 13.62
N GLY A 177 -10.96 9.15 12.64
CA GLY A 177 -11.08 10.55 12.22
C GLY A 177 -9.82 11.10 11.52
N ALA A 178 -8.87 10.25 11.15
CA ALA A 178 -7.61 10.66 10.54
C ALA A 178 -7.72 10.98 9.05
N HIS A 179 -8.68 10.36 8.36
CA HIS A 179 -8.89 10.50 6.91
C HIS A 179 -10.38 10.47 6.55
N TRP A 180 -10.71 11.12 5.45
CA TRP A 180 -12.00 11.02 4.81
C TRP A 180 -12.17 9.68 4.07
N THR A 181 -13.39 9.19 3.92
CA THR A 181 -13.67 7.95 3.17
C THR A 181 -13.16 8.01 1.74
N SER A 182 -13.29 9.16 1.09
CA SER A 182 -12.79 9.36 -0.27
C SER A 182 -11.26 9.35 -0.36
N ASP A 183 -10.53 9.76 0.70
CA ASP A 183 -9.06 9.61 0.77
C ASP A 183 -8.67 8.13 0.79
N VAL A 184 -9.43 7.34 1.56
CA VAL A 184 -9.24 5.90 1.68
C VAL A 184 -9.48 5.19 0.34
N ILE A 185 -10.59 5.51 -0.33
CA ILE A 185 -10.92 4.95 -1.65
C ILE A 185 -9.82 5.30 -2.67
N GLY A 186 -9.42 6.58 -2.72
CA GLY A 186 -8.33 7.03 -3.58
C GLY A 186 -7.02 6.28 -3.31
N SER A 187 -6.71 6.04 -2.03
CA SER A 187 -5.51 5.31 -1.62
C SER A 187 -5.53 3.84 -2.03
N TYR A 188 -6.68 3.17 -1.96
CA TYR A 188 -6.82 1.80 -2.46
C TYR A 188 -6.55 1.73 -3.96
N ILE A 189 -7.08 2.66 -4.74
CA ILE A 189 -6.90 2.71 -6.20
C ILE A 189 -5.43 2.97 -6.54
N ILE A 190 -4.84 4.03 -5.97
CA ILE A 190 -3.46 4.43 -6.21
C ILE A 190 -2.50 3.33 -5.74
N GLY A 191 -2.73 2.78 -4.54
CA GLY A 191 -1.93 1.68 -3.99
C GLY A 191 -1.97 0.42 -4.85
N THR A 192 -3.15 0.09 -5.41
CA THR A 192 -3.29 -1.07 -6.31
C THR A 192 -2.53 -0.86 -7.62
N ILE A 193 -2.57 0.35 -8.20
CA ILE A 193 -1.77 0.69 -9.39
C ILE A 193 -0.28 0.55 -9.07
N TRP A 194 0.17 1.10 -7.93
CA TRP A 194 1.57 1.05 -7.52
C TRP A 194 2.05 -0.38 -7.24
N LEU A 195 1.23 -1.17 -6.55
CA LEU A 195 1.49 -2.60 -6.33
C LEU A 195 1.64 -3.36 -7.66
N PHE A 196 0.76 -3.08 -8.63
CA PHE A 196 0.86 -3.71 -9.95
C PHE A 196 2.17 -3.34 -10.65
N ILE A 197 2.61 -2.09 -10.57
CA ILE A 197 3.90 -1.65 -11.12
C ILE A 197 5.06 -2.41 -10.47
N LEU A 198 5.07 -2.56 -9.14
CA LEU A 198 6.11 -3.30 -8.42
C LEU A 198 6.11 -4.79 -8.78
N ILE A 199 4.94 -5.43 -8.85
CA ILE A 199 4.81 -6.84 -9.26
C ILE A 199 5.32 -7.02 -10.70
N PHE A 200 4.95 -6.15 -11.61
CA PHE A 200 5.39 -6.19 -13.00
C PHE A 200 6.91 -6.02 -13.12
N ALA A 201 7.48 -5.05 -12.40
CA ALA A 201 8.93 -4.83 -12.35
C ALA A 201 9.67 -6.06 -11.77
N HIS A 202 9.14 -6.66 -10.70
CA HIS A 202 9.69 -7.89 -10.11
C HIS A 202 9.68 -9.05 -11.11
N GLN A 203 8.56 -9.28 -11.81
CA GLN A 203 8.48 -10.32 -12.83
C GLN A 203 9.44 -10.10 -13.99
N LEU A 204 9.64 -8.85 -14.42
CA LEU A 204 10.65 -8.51 -15.43
C LEU A 204 12.08 -8.82 -14.95
N ALA A 205 12.38 -8.49 -13.69
CA ALA A 205 13.67 -8.78 -13.09
C ALA A 205 13.96 -10.29 -13.02
N ILE A 206 12.96 -11.10 -12.64
CA ILE A 206 13.07 -12.57 -12.66
C ILE A 206 13.38 -13.07 -14.08
N ARG A 207 12.63 -12.62 -15.07
CA ARG A 207 12.83 -13.05 -16.47
C ARG A 207 14.23 -12.71 -16.99
N ARG A 208 14.74 -11.52 -16.70
CA ARG A 208 16.08 -11.09 -17.06
C ARG A 208 17.16 -11.95 -16.39
N LYS A 209 17.01 -12.29 -15.11
CA LYS A 209 17.91 -13.17 -14.39
C LYS A 209 17.99 -14.55 -15.03
N VAL A 210 16.84 -15.12 -15.40
CA VAL A 210 16.78 -16.45 -16.04
C VAL A 210 17.39 -16.42 -17.44
N SER A 211 17.11 -15.41 -18.27
CA SER A 211 17.69 -15.31 -19.62
C SER A 211 19.20 -15.04 -19.58
N GLY A 212 19.71 -14.25 -18.62
CA GLY A 212 21.14 -14.04 -18.44
C GLY A 212 21.90 -15.32 -18.06
N LEU A 213 21.29 -16.19 -17.25
CA LEU A 213 21.86 -17.50 -16.92
C LEU A 213 21.89 -18.45 -18.13
N ALA A 214 20.86 -18.40 -18.98
CA ALA A 214 20.78 -19.25 -20.20
C ALA A 214 21.81 -18.83 -21.27
N SER A 215 22.15 -17.56 -21.37
CA SER A 215 23.14 -17.04 -22.32
C SER A 215 24.59 -17.22 -21.87
N GLY A 216 24.81 -17.46 -20.57
CA GLY A 216 26.15 -17.63 -19.97
C GLY A 216 26.68 -19.05 -19.93
N THR A 217 25.97 -20.06 -20.46
CA THR A 217 26.47 -21.45 -20.52
C THR A 217 27.43 -21.59 -21.72
N PRO A 218 28.76 -21.81 -21.53
CA PRO A 218 29.65 -22.09 -22.63
C PRO A 218 29.21 -23.42 -23.23
N ILE A 219 28.90 -23.42 -24.52
CA ILE A 219 28.79 -24.68 -25.29
C ILE A 219 30.18 -25.28 -25.32
N GLY A 220 30.42 -26.25 -24.42
CA GLY A 220 31.66 -27.00 -24.43
C GLY A 220 31.77 -27.75 -25.76
N HIS A 221 32.61 -27.27 -26.65
CA HIS A 221 33.08 -28.05 -27.79
C HIS A 221 33.88 -29.22 -27.24
N SER A 222 33.24 -30.41 -27.18
CA SER A 222 33.96 -31.67 -27.13
C SER A 222 34.72 -31.85 -28.46
N LYS A 223 36.03 -31.76 -28.41
CA LYS A 223 36.90 -32.37 -29.42
C LYS A 223 37.17 -33.82 -29.05
#